data_16050fb8e43a1497151749e6b7e7228d
#
_entry.id   16050fb8e43a1497151749e6b7e7228d
#
_cell.length_a   1.000
_cell.length_b   1.000
_cell.length_c   1.000
_cell.angle_alpha   90.00
_cell.angle_beta   90.00
_cell.angle_gamma   90.00
#
_symmetry.space_group_name_H-M   'P 1'
#
loop_
_entity.id
_entity.type
_entity.pdbx_description
1 polymer ?
#
loop_
_entity_poly.entity_id
_entity_poly.type
_entity_poly.pdbx_seq_one_letter_code
_entity_poly.pdbx_strand_id
1 'polypeptide(L)'
;MSQTVFGAQAVVTMLNRAFNNGSPGNAVFNNQVATAGTTEASWAAFANQFGNNFAGLTNAQLSTRVLGNLGVLPNAELEAAVTQYFADNGLANRGLVVLQLAQILSTLETAPAPQNIFNAAAIAWNKEVERGFLYSSDVDNTVAQQGDFTTSASTLTRETDVLTGPLFNGYLDYNKFTGNDEQTLTNSDRLTGTAADNDVLFAQLLNAANTRPRLDGIEIISAELKGATGTLDLTDTKGAKQVVNQGSAETAALTFNNIGNIVDVVVRNTTSDTTAAWLPSVMAGSSDAVNLVLEGAGTKIDRSLSR
;
A
#
# COMPACT_ATOMS: atom_id res chain seq x y z
N MET A 1 2.76 3.44 -12.30
CA MET A 1 2.32 3.45 -10.92
C MET A 1 3.49 3.34 -9.96
N SER A 2 3.48 4.08 -8.89
CA SER A 2 4.51 3.93 -7.87
C SER A 2 4.11 2.73 -6.98
N GLN A 3 4.93 1.69 -6.96
CA GLN A 3 4.87 0.72 -5.88
C GLN A 3 5.15 1.47 -4.56
N THR A 4 4.20 1.48 -3.65
CA THR A 4 4.35 2.14 -2.35
C THR A 4 5.12 1.29 -1.34
N VAL A 5 5.36 0.02 -1.66
CA VAL A 5 6.08 -0.94 -0.83
C VAL A 5 7.28 -1.48 -1.60
N PHE A 6 8.48 -1.43 -0.99
CA PHE A 6 9.74 -1.77 -1.65
C PHE A 6 10.63 -2.67 -0.78
N GLY A 7 11.65 -3.26 -1.41
CA GLY A 7 12.68 -4.02 -0.72
C GLY A 7 12.12 -5.21 0.06
N ALA A 8 12.71 -5.51 1.20
CA ALA A 8 12.31 -6.63 2.04
C ALA A 8 10.85 -6.55 2.51
N GLN A 9 10.33 -5.35 2.75
CA GLN A 9 8.95 -5.13 3.15
C GLN A 9 7.98 -5.58 2.04
N ALA A 10 8.27 -5.25 0.79
CA ALA A 10 7.47 -5.70 -0.35
C ALA A 10 7.51 -7.22 -0.49
N VAL A 11 8.70 -7.81 -0.41
CA VAL A 11 8.89 -9.28 -0.48
C VAL A 11 8.07 -9.99 0.57
N VAL A 12 8.17 -9.56 1.83
CA VAL A 12 7.45 -10.16 2.96
C VAL A 12 5.94 -10.01 2.78
N THR A 13 5.48 -8.82 2.40
CA THR A 13 4.05 -8.56 2.20
C THR A 13 3.50 -9.39 1.05
N MET A 14 4.15 -9.39 -0.12
CA MET A 14 3.72 -10.16 -1.28
C MET A 14 3.65 -11.65 -0.99
N LEU A 15 4.65 -12.22 -0.29
CA LEU A 15 4.63 -13.64 0.05
C LEU A 15 3.50 -13.99 1.02
N ASN A 16 3.30 -13.20 2.07
CA ASN A 16 2.19 -13.43 2.99
C ASN A 16 0.83 -13.33 2.28
N ARG A 17 0.63 -12.32 1.44
CA ARG A 17 -0.60 -12.15 0.65
C ARG A 17 -0.77 -13.29 -0.37
N ALA A 18 0.25 -13.60 -1.16
CA ALA A 18 0.15 -14.61 -2.22
C ALA A 18 -0.05 -16.03 -1.69
N PHE A 19 0.63 -16.41 -0.60
CA PHE A 19 0.51 -17.75 -0.03
C PHE A 19 -0.66 -17.90 0.96
N ASN A 20 -0.88 -16.92 1.83
CA ASN A 20 -1.78 -17.03 2.97
C ASN A 20 -3.08 -16.26 2.78
N ASN A 21 -3.15 -15.37 1.81
CA ASN A 21 -4.19 -14.33 1.73
C ASN A 21 -4.34 -13.61 3.07
N GLY A 22 -3.23 -13.21 3.66
CA GLY A 22 -3.21 -12.61 4.99
C GLY A 22 -2.05 -11.65 5.18
N SER A 23 -2.11 -10.88 6.24
CA SER A 23 -1.07 -9.94 6.65
C SER A 23 -0.68 -10.22 8.09
N PRO A 24 0.61 -10.48 8.39
CA PRO A 24 1.04 -10.79 9.74
C PRO A 24 0.89 -9.58 10.66
N GLY A 25 0.76 -9.83 11.96
CA GLY A 25 0.88 -8.76 12.96
C GLY A 25 2.29 -8.18 12.99
N ASN A 26 2.42 -6.96 13.49
CA ASN A 26 3.62 -6.13 13.40
C ASN A 26 4.91 -6.84 13.85
N ALA A 27 4.92 -7.49 15.00
CA ALA A 27 6.12 -8.16 15.52
C ALA A 27 6.61 -9.29 14.58
N VAL A 28 5.68 -10.06 14.00
CA VAL A 28 5.98 -11.14 13.05
C VAL A 28 6.49 -10.53 11.73
N PHE A 29 5.85 -9.48 11.26
CA PHE A 29 6.25 -8.75 10.06
C PHE A 29 7.69 -8.24 10.16
N ASN A 30 8.01 -7.51 11.22
CA ASN A 30 9.34 -6.95 11.43
C ASN A 30 10.42 -8.03 11.51
N ASN A 31 10.14 -9.17 12.16
CA ASN A 31 11.04 -10.31 12.19
C ASN A 31 11.25 -10.92 10.80
N GLN A 32 10.19 -11.07 10.01
CA GLN A 32 10.29 -11.55 8.63
C GLN A 32 11.09 -10.58 7.74
N VAL A 33 10.88 -9.26 7.87
CA VAL A 33 11.63 -8.23 7.14
C VAL A 33 13.12 -8.29 7.51
N ALA A 34 13.45 -8.39 8.79
CA ALA A 34 14.83 -8.55 9.22
C ALA A 34 15.48 -9.83 8.67
N THR A 35 14.73 -10.93 8.64
CA THR A 35 15.20 -12.22 8.08
C THR A 35 15.39 -12.17 6.56
N ALA A 36 14.53 -11.45 5.84
CA ALA A 36 14.63 -11.29 4.39
C ALA A 36 15.89 -10.53 3.98
N GLY A 37 16.42 -9.66 4.85
CA GLY A 37 17.65 -8.91 4.58
C GLY A 37 17.47 -7.82 3.52
N THR A 38 18.58 -7.39 2.89
CA THR A 38 18.59 -6.17 2.07
C THR A 38 19.04 -6.39 0.61
N THR A 39 19.28 -7.63 0.21
CA THR A 39 19.77 -7.96 -1.14
C THR A 39 18.80 -8.87 -1.88
N GLU A 40 18.81 -8.83 -3.20
CA GLU A 40 18.00 -9.72 -4.03
C GLU A 40 18.27 -11.21 -3.74
N ALA A 41 19.55 -11.56 -3.50
CA ALA A 41 19.92 -12.94 -3.16
C ALA A 41 19.31 -13.36 -1.81
N SER A 42 19.30 -12.48 -0.80
CA SER A 42 18.66 -12.77 0.48
C SER A 42 17.14 -12.83 0.36
N TRP A 43 16.53 -12.02 -0.47
CA TRP A 43 15.08 -12.06 -0.74
C TRP A 43 14.66 -13.36 -1.44
N ALA A 44 15.46 -13.81 -2.42
CA ALA A 44 15.22 -15.10 -3.07
C ALA A 44 15.35 -16.29 -2.09
N ALA A 45 16.36 -16.25 -1.23
CA ALA A 45 16.54 -17.25 -0.19
C ALA A 45 15.37 -17.24 0.83
N PHE A 46 14.96 -16.07 1.29
CA PHE A 46 13.80 -15.91 2.17
C PHE A 46 12.52 -16.42 1.52
N ALA A 47 12.27 -16.06 0.25
CA ALA A 47 11.10 -16.52 -0.50
C ALA A 47 11.05 -18.05 -0.56
N ASN A 48 12.17 -18.70 -0.86
CA ASN A 48 12.24 -20.16 -0.90
C ASN A 48 12.04 -20.78 0.49
N GLN A 49 12.62 -20.22 1.52
CA GLN A 49 12.37 -20.65 2.90
C GLN A 49 10.89 -20.52 3.28
N PHE A 50 10.24 -19.41 2.91
CA PHE A 50 8.81 -19.20 3.12
C PHE A 50 7.97 -20.24 2.38
N GLY A 51 8.32 -20.51 1.12
CA GLY A 51 7.67 -21.54 0.27
C GLY A 51 7.72 -22.94 0.84
N ASN A 52 8.75 -23.29 1.64
CA ASN A 52 8.88 -24.60 2.29
C ASN A 52 7.73 -24.91 3.27
N ASN A 53 7.09 -23.89 3.84
CA ASN A 53 5.90 -24.09 4.68
C ASN A 53 4.72 -24.69 3.91
N PHE A 54 4.76 -24.66 2.58
CA PHE A 54 3.74 -25.17 1.66
C PHE A 54 4.21 -26.40 0.87
N ALA A 55 5.27 -27.07 1.32
CA ALA A 55 5.82 -28.24 0.65
C ALA A 55 4.84 -29.41 0.56
N GLY A 56 3.86 -29.48 1.46
CA GLY A 56 2.80 -30.50 1.44
C GLY A 56 1.75 -30.32 0.36
N LEU A 57 1.71 -29.16 -0.34
CA LEU A 57 0.78 -28.94 -1.45
C LEU A 57 1.36 -29.53 -2.75
N THR A 58 0.50 -30.13 -3.59
CA THR A 58 0.86 -30.43 -4.97
C THR A 58 1.07 -29.15 -5.76
N ASN A 59 1.73 -29.22 -6.93
CA ASN A 59 1.89 -28.04 -7.79
C ASN A 59 0.54 -27.45 -8.24
N ALA A 60 -0.44 -28.29 -8.55
CA ALA A 60 -1.78 -27.85 -8.92
C ALA A 60 -2.48 -27.13 -7.74
N GLN A 61 -2.43 -27.70 -6.53
CA GLN A 61 -3.02 -27.06 -5.35
C GLN A 61 -2.36 -25.72 -5.03
N LEU A 62 -1.04 -25.63 -5.18
CA LEU A 62 -0.31 -24.38 -4.97
C LEU A 62 -0.65 -23.36 -6.05
N SER A 63 -0.76 -23.79 -7.33
CA SER A 63 -1.17 -22.93 -8.45
C SER A 63 -2.56 -22.34 -8.20
N THR A 64 -3.55 -23.16 -7.91
CA THR A 64 -4.91 -22.71 -7.60
C THR A 64 -4.92 -21.70 -6.43
N ARG A 65 -4.20 -22.02 -5.35
CA ARG A 65 -4.13 -21.16 -4.16
C ARG A 65 -3.52 -19.80 -4.47
N VAL A 66 -2.33 -19.80 -5.10
CA VAL A 66 -1.60 -18.56 -5.38
C VAL A 66 -2.36 -17.71 -6.40
N LEU A 67 -2.81 -18.28 -7.51
CA LEU A 67 -3.56 -17.53 -8.52
C LEU A 67 -4.90 -17.02 -8.00
N GLY A 68 -5.54 -17.78 -7.11
CA GLY A 68 -6.75 -17.31 -6.41
C GLY A 68 -6.45 -16.08 -5.55
N ASN A 69 -5.39 -16.13 -4.74
CA ASN A 69 -4.98 -15.02 -3.88
C ASN A 69 -4.49 -13.79 -4.67
N LEU A 70 -3.96 -13.99 -5.87
CA LEU A 70 -3.59 -12.93 -6.81
C LEU A 70 -4.80 -12.35 -7.56
N GLY A 71 -5.99 -12.94 -7.42
CA GLY A 71 -7.22 -12.45 -8.06
C GLY A 71 -7.29 -12.67 -9.57
N VAL A 72 -6.52 -13.63 -10.13
CA VAL A 72 -6.46 -13.90 -11.57
C VAL A 72 -7.25 -15.15 -12.00
N LEU A 73 -7.92 -15.81 -11.08
CA LEU A 73 -8.84 -16.91 -11.38
C LEU A 73 -10.29 -16.41 -11.55
N PRO A 74 -11.15 -17.12 -12.33
CA PRO A 74 -10.85 -18.37 -13.04
C PRO A 74 -10.07 -18.15 -14.34
N ASN A 75 -8.98 -18.91 -14.54
CA ASN A 75 -8.20 -18.92 -15.78
C ASN A 75 -7.49 -20.28 -15.90
N ALA A 76 -8.11 -21.25 -16.55
CA ALA A 76 -7.63 -22.62 -16.62
C ALA A 76 -6.28 -22.77 -17.36
N GLU A 77 -6.04 -21.95 -18.38
CA GLU A 77 -4.78 -21.97 -19.13
C GLU A 77 -3.63 -21.46 -18.27
N LEU A 78 -3.85 -20.34 -17.56
CA LEU A 78 -2.86 -19.80 -16.64
C LEU A 78 -2.58 -20.77 -15.48
N GLU A 79 -3.61 -21.39 -14.93
CA GLU A 79 -3.48 -22.37 -13.85
C GLU A 79 -2.65 -23.57 -14.28
N ALA A 80 -2.89 -24.13 -15.47
CA ALA A 80 -2.11 -25.21 -16.04
C ALA A 80 -0.64 -24.79 -16.30
N ALA A 81 -0.43 -23.59 -16.87
CA ALA A 81 0.89 -23.06 -17.14
C ALA A 81 1.71 -22.86 -15.86
N VAL A 82 1.10 -22.29 -14.81
CA VAL A 82 1.77 -22.07 -13.51
C VAL A 82 2.03 -23.40 -12.80
N THR A 83 1.12 -24.38 -12.91
CA THR A 83 1.34 -25.75 -12.40
C THR A 83 2.56 -26.38 -13.03
N GLN A 84 2.72 -26.26 -14.35
CA GLN A 84 3.90 -26.75 -15.06
C GLN A 84 5.16 -25.97 -14.67
N TYR A 85 5.06 -24.65 -14.54
CA TYR A 85 6.19 -23.82 -14.14
C TYR A 85 6.72 -24.17 -12.74
N PHE A 86 5.83 -24.53 -11.78
CA PHE A 86 6.25 -25.10 -10.50
C PHE A 86 6.95 -26.44 -10.65
N ALA A 87 6.50 -27.29 -11.57
CA ALA A 87 7.14 -28.58 -11.81
C ALA A 87 8.56 -28.41 -12.37
N ASP A 88 8.74 -27.50 -13.32
CA ASP A 88 10.01 -27.24 -14.01
C ASP A 88 11.06 -26.61 -13.06
N ASN A 89 10.63 -25.78 -12.13
CA ASN A 89 11.52 -25.10 -11.17
C ASN A 89 11.80 -25.93 -9.90
N GLY A 90 11.01 -26.97 -9.65
CA GLY A 90 11.16 -27.88 -8.52
C GLY A 90 10.72 -27.29 -7.17
N LEU A 91 10.63 -28.17 -6.19
CA LEU A 91 10.10 -27.85 -4.85
C LEU A 91 10.88 -26.73 -4.13
N ALA A 92 12.20 -26.73 -4.29
CA ALA A 92 13.09 -25.79 -3.58
C ALA A 92 12.90 -24.33 -4.03
N ASN A 93 12.37 -24.09 -5.23
CA ASN A 93 12.24 -22.75 -5.80
C ASN A 93 10.80 -22.23 -5.81
N ARG A 94 9.86 -22.95 -5.24
CA ARG A 94 8.43 -22.58 -5.23
C ARG A 94 8.18 -21.17 -4.67
N GLY A 95 8.87 -20.82 -3.59
CA GLY A 95 8.72 -19.52 -2.98
C GLY A 95 9.17 -18.37 -3.88
N LEU A 96 10.32 -18.56 -4.57
CA LEU A 96 10.82 -17.59 -5.54
C LEU A 96 9.87 -17.45 -6.73
N VAL A 97 9.34 -18.56 -7.24
CA VAL A 97 8.33 -18.55 -8.33
C VAL A 97 7.10 -17.74 -7.93
N VAL A 98 6.58 -17.94 -6.71
CA VAL A 98 5.43 -17.18 -6.22
C VAL A 98 5.74 -15.71 -6.12
N LEU A 99 6.91 -15.34 -5.59
CA LEU A 99 7.34 -13.95 -5.52
C LEU A 99 7.43 -13.32 -6.91
N GLN A 100 8.00 -14.03 -7.89
CA GLN A 100 8.08 -13.56 -9.27
C GLN A 100 6.69 -13.35 -9.90
N LEU A 101 5.76 -14.27 -9.70
CA LEU A 101 4.38 -14.12 -10.18
C LEU A 101 3.70 -12.89 -9.59
N ALA A 102 3.87 -12.67 -8.28
CA ALA A 102 3.33 -11.51 -7.57
C ALA A 102 3.93 -10.19 -8.09
N GLN A 103 5.24 -10.16 -8.33
CA GLN A 103 5.94 -9.00 -8.89
C GLN A 103 5.54 -8.73 -10.34
N ILE A 104 5.45 -9.76 -11.18
CA ILE A 104 4.99 -9.62 -12.58
C ILE A 104 3.59 -9.02 -12.59
N LEU A 105 2.66 -9.58 -11.82
CA LEU A 105 1.29 -9.04 -11.77
C LEU A 105 1.29 -7.57 -11.35
N SER A 106 2.11 -7.18 -10.36
CA SER A 106 2.21 -5.78 -9.91
C SER A 106 2.57 -4.80 -11.02
N THR A 107 3.24 -5.25 -12.09
CA THR A 107 3.64 -4.39 -13.22
C THR A 107 2.59 -4.26 -14.30
N LEU A 108 1.51 -5.06 -14.24
CA LEU A 108 0.54 -5.17 -15.34
C LEU A 108 -0.63 -4.19 -15.28
N GLU A 109 -0.67 -3.24 -14.36
CA GLU A 109 -1.80 -2.32 -14.19
C GLU A 109 -2.15 -1.50 -15.44
N THR A 110 -1.15 -1.14 -16.23
CA THR A 110 -1.28 -0.36 -17.48
C THR A 110 -0.73 -1.13 -18.67
N ALA A 111 -0.63 -2.46 -18.57
CA ALA A 111 -0.08 -3.26 -19.64
C ALA A 111 -0.97 -3.17 -20.89
N PRO A 112 -0.35 -3.06 -22.11
CA PRO A 112 -1.08 -3.10 -23.37
C PRO A 112 -1.57 -4.52 -23.67
N ALA A 113 -2.41 -4.67 -24.70
CA ALA A 113 -2.80 -5.99 -25.19
C ALA A 113 -1.55 -6.82 -25.63
N PRO A 114 -1.55 -8.12 -25.39
CA PRO A 114 -2.63 -8.95 -24.85
C PRO A 114 -2.69 -9.02 -23.32
N GLN A 115 -1.72 -8.44 -22.59
CA GLN A 115 -1.64 -8.53 -21.13
C GLN A 115 -2.67 -7.64 -20.41
N ASN A 116 -3.36 -6.75 -21.11
CA ASN A 116 -4.38 -5.86 -20.55
C ASN A 116 -5.53 -6.59 -19.82
N ILE A 117 -5.75 -7.87 -20.10
CA ILE A 117 -6.72 -8.71 -19.38
C ILE A 117 -6.43 -8.83 -17.89
N PHE A 118 -5.18 -8.59 -17.48
CA PHE A 118 -4.74 -8.65 -16.08
C PHE A 118 -4.74 -7.27 -15.38
N ASN A 119 -5.03 -6.17 -16.09
CA ASN A 119 -4.92 -4.83 -15.50
C ASN A 119 -5.79 -4.67 -14.24
N ALA A 120 -7.04 -5.15 -14.27
CA ALA A 120 -7.93 -5.07 -13.11
C ALA A 120 -7.41 -5.89 -11.92
N ALA A 121 -6.91 -7.11 -12.16
CA ALA A 121 -6.32 -7.94 -11.13
C ALA A 121 -5.04 -7.31 -10.57
N ALA A 122 -4.20 -6.72 -11.43
CA ALA A 122 -2.98 -6.02 -11.02
C ALA A 122 -3.28 -4.81 -10.12
N ILE A 123 -4.30 -4.00 -10.47
CA ILE A 123 -4.76 -2.88 -9.65
C ILE A 123 -5.24 -3.39 -8.28
N ALA A 124 -6.07 -4.43 -8.27
CA ALA A 124 -6.57 -5.01 -7.01
C ALA A 124 -5.43 -5.58 -6.16
N TRP A 125 -4.52 -6.34 -6.79
CA TRP A 125 -3.34 -6.92 -6.13
C TRP A 125 -2.45 -5.86 -5.49
N ASN A 126 -2.11 -4.79 -6.21
CA ASN A 126 -1.27 -3.73 -5.68
C ASN A 126 -1.92 -3.02 -4.49
N LYS A 127 -3.24 -2.83 -4.52
CA LYS A 127 -4.00 -2.33 -3.37
C LYS A 127 -3.94 -3.28 -2.17
N GLU A 128 -4.08 -4.58 -2.39
CA GLU A 128 -3.97 -5.58 -1.32
C GLU A 128 -2.55 -5.63 -0.71
N VAL A 129 -1.51 -5.51 -1.54
CA VAL A 129 -0.11 -5.44 -1.05
C VAL A 129 0.09 -4.17 -0.23
N GLU A 130 -0.38 -3.02 -0.69
CA GLU A 130 -0.28 -1.76 0.05
C GLU A 130 -0.99 -1.83 1.41
N ARG A 131 -2.22 -2.32 1.44
CA ARG A 131 -3.00 -2.49 2.67
C ARG A 131 -2.36 -3.49 3.62
N GLY A 132 -1.89 -4.61 3.08
CA GLY A 132 -1.19 -5.62 3.86
C GLY A 132 0.07 -5.08 4.52
N PHE A 133 0.81 -4.25 3.80
CA PHE A 133 1.98 -3.57 4.33
C PHE A 133 1.60 -2.59 5.45
N LEU A 134 0.64 -1.72 5.21
CA LEU A 134 0.19 -0.74 6.21
C LEU A 134 -0.32 -1.42 7.47
N TYR A 135 -1.14 -2.46 7.31
CA TYR A 135 -1.59 -3.26 8.45
C TYR A 135 -0.42 -3.83 9.23
N SER A 136 0.52 -4.50 8.55
CA SER A 136 1.61 -5.20 9.22
C SER A 136 2.69 -4.25 9.78
N SER A 137 2.83 -3.05 9.23
CA SER A 137 3.78 -2.05 9.73
C SER A 137 3.26 -1.26 10.94
N ASP A 138 1.97 -1.32 11.20
CA ASP A 138 1.37 -0.66 12.36
C ASP A 138 1.65 -1.45 13.65
N VAL A 139 2.22 -0.77 14.64
CA VAL A 139 2.64 -1.36 15.92
C VAL A 139 1.45 -1.90 16.74
N ASP A 140 0.27 -1.34 16.55
CA ASP A 140 -0.93 -1.72 17.29
C ASP A 140 -1.57 -3.02 16.73
N ASN A 141 -1.23 -3.41 15.52
CA ASN A 141 -1.69 -4.65 14.92
C ASN A 141 -0.86 -5.86 15.40
N THR A 142 -1.22 -6.41 16.52
CA THR A 142 -0.48 -7.52 17.17
C THR A 142 -0.84 -8.91 16.64
N VAL A 143 -1.98 -9.05 15.96
CA VAL A 143 -2.49 -10.33 15.42
C VAL A 143 -2.43 -10.31 13.89
N ALA A 144 -2.48 -11.48 13.25
CA ALA A 144 -2.55 -11.58 11.80
C ALA A 144 -3.97 -11.27 11.29
N GLN A 145 -4.07 -10.47 10.23
CA GLN A 145 -5.30 -10.31 9.45
C GLN A 145 -5.39 -11.44 8.41
N GLN A 146 -6.57 -12.01 8.23
CA GLN A 146 -6.82 -13.09 7.28
C GLN A 146 -7.87 -12.66 6.24
N GLY A 147 -7.71 -13.16 5.03
CA GLY A 147 -8.59 -12.84 3.91
C GLY A 147 -8.22 -11.54 3.21
N ASP A 148 -8.99 -11.19 2.20
CA ASP A 148 -8.87 -9.90 1.54
C ASP A 148 -9.21 -8.80 2.55
N PHE A 149 -8.62 -7.63 2.36
CA PHE A 149 -9.08 -6.43 3.08
C PHE A 149 -10.46 -6.04 2.52
N THR A 150 -11.40 -6.97 2.61
CA THR A 150 -12.77 -6.88 2.09
C THR A 150 -13.70 -6.03 2.93
N THR A 151 -13.24 -5.43 3.99
CA THR A 151 -13.96 -4.27 4.48
C THR A 151 -13.93 -3.27 3.34
N SER A 152 -15.09 -3.06 2.79
CA SER A 152 -15.40 -2.16 1.71
C SER A 152 -14.54 -0.91 1.77
N ALA A 153 -13.37 -0.95 1.11
CA ALA A 153 -12.65 0.27 0.89
C ALA A 153 -13.57 1.12 0.06
N SER A 154 -14.05 2.17 0.65
CA SER A 154 -14.83 3.15 -0.05
C SER A 154 -13.89 3.84 -1.03
N THR A 155 -14.01 3.53 -2.30
CA THR A 155 -13.26 4.24 -3.34
C THR A 155 -13.91 5.59 -3.55
N LEU A 156 -13.13 6.65 -3.39
CA LEU A 156 -13.59 8.01 -3.65
C LEU A 156 -13.78 8.23 -5.15
N THR A 157 -14.67 9.11 -5.46
CA THR A 157 -15.01 9.54 -6.82
C THR A 157 -14.54 10.98 -7.04
N ARG A 158 -14.71 11.51 -8.24
CA ARG A 158 -14.45 12.93 -8.54
C ARG A 158 -15.55 13.86 -8.04
N GLU A 159 -16.66 13.29 -7.63
CA GLU A 159 -17.81 14.00 -7.07
C GLU A 159 -17.68 14.13 -5.55
N THR A 160 -18.67 14.68 -4.89
CA THR A 160 -18.73 14.74 -3.43
C THR A 160 -19.03 13.37 -2.84
N ASP A 161 -18.11 12.85 -2.05
CA ASP A 161 -18.30 11.60 -1.34
C ASP A 161 -18.72 11.84 0.12
N VAL A 162 -19.76 11.15 0.56
CA VAL A 162 -20.20 11.10 1.97
C VAL A 162 -20.21 9.64 2.38
N LEU A 163 -19.14 9.20 3.00
CA LEU A 163 -18.88 7.78 3.23
C LEU A 163 -18.53 7.51 4.70
N THR A 164 -18.88 6.30 5.16
CA THR A 164 -18.49 5.78 6.48
C THR A 164 -17.85 4.43 6.31
N GLY A 165 -16.70 4.21 6.93
CA GLY A 165 -15.99 2.94 6.86
C GLY A 165 -14.58 3.01 7.43
N PRO A 166 -13.89 1.86 7.52
CA PRO A 166 -12.54 1.80 8.08
C PRO A 166 -11.44 2.14 7.08
N LEU A 167 -11.77 2.23 5.79
CA LEU A 167 -10.75 2.41 4.76
C LEU A 167 -11.31 3.19 3.57
N PHE A 168 -10.60 4.24 3.19
CA PHE A 168 -10.96 5.12 2.07
C PHE A 168 -9.81 5.20 1.08
N ASN A 169 -10.12 4.99 -0.20
CA ASN A 169 -9.17 5.07 -1.30
C ASN A 169 -9.46 6.28 -2.18
N GLY A 170 -8.65 7.32 -2.03
CA GLY A 170 -8.63 8.52 -2.86
C GLY A 170 -7.54 8.46 -3.93
N TYR A 171 -7.48 7.38 -4.70
CA TYR A 171 -6.57 7.27 -5.85
C TYR A 171 -7.02 8.16 -7.00
N LEU A 172 -6.06 8.60 -7.82
CA LEU A 172 -6.38 9.31 -9.05
C LEU A 172 -7.24 8.44 -9.97
N ASP A 173 -8.22 9.06 -10.61
CA ASP A 173 -9.10 8.43 -11.60
C ASP A 173 -8.78 8.97 -13.00
N TYR A 174 -8.50 8.06 -13.94
CA TYR A 174 -8.19 8.44 -15.31
C TYR A 174 -9.46 8.87 -16.06
N ASN A 175 -9.51 10.13 -16.43
CA ASN A 175 -10.61 10.67 -17.23
C ASN A 175 -10.37 10.44 -18.73
N LYS A 176 -11.14 9.51 -19.30
CA LYS A 176 -11.06 9.16 -20.73
C LYS A 176 -11.39 10.32 -21.67
N PHE A 177 -12.14 11.32 -21.21
CA PHE A 177 -12.55 12.46 -22.04
C PHE A 177 -11.49 13.55 -22.07
N THR A 178 -10.77 13.76 -20.97
CA THR A 178 -9.69 14.75 -20.86
C THR A 178 -8.32 14.15 -21.15
N GLY A 179 -8.17 12.83 -21.06
CA GLY A 179 -6.89 12.13 -21.20
C GLY A 179 -5.95 12.33 -20.01
N ASN A 180 -6.45 12.80 -18.87
CA ASN A 180 -5.65 13.11 -17.69
C ASN A 180 -6.13 12.32 -16.47
N ASP A 181 -5.21 12.12 -15.52
CA ASP A 181 -5.56 11.69 -14.18
C ASP A 181 -6.23 12.86 -13.43
N GLU A 182 -7.30 12.57 -12.72
CA GLU A 182 -8.05 13.53 -11.91
C GLU A 182 -8.06 13.09 -10.44
N GLN A 183 -7.97 14.06 -9.54
CA GLN A 183 -7.97 13.80 -8.11
C GLN A 183 -9.38 13.42 -7.65
N THR A 184 -9.48 12.37 -6.84
CA THR A 184 -10.75 11.91 -6.27
C THR A 184 -10.99 12.42 -4.86
N LEU A 185 -9.95 12.68 -4.06
CA LEU A 185 -10.15 13.35 -2.79
C LEU A 185 -10.37 14.85 -3.01
N THR A 186 -11.55 15.35 -2.65
CA THR A 186 -11.99 16.72 -2.90
C THR A 186 -12.29 17.49 -1.60
N ASN A 187 -12.44 18.81 -1.71
CA ASN A 187 -12.83 19.67 -0.57
C ASN A 187 -14.27 19.42 -0.09
N SER A 188 -15.07 18.77 -0.89
CA SER A 188 -16.48 18.50 -0.59
C SER A 188 -16.68 17.20 0.16
N ASP A 189 -15.67 16.34 0.23
CA ASP A 189 -15.77 15.02 0.81
C ASP A 189 -15.94 15.05 2.31
N ARG A 190 -16.76 14.12 2.79
CA ARG A 190 -17.05 13.90 4.20
C ARG A 190 -16.87 12.42 4.50
N LEU A 191 -15.75 12.10 5.14
CA LEU A 191 -15.39 10.73 5.42
C LEU A 191 -15.43 10.53 6.94
N THR A 192 -16.13 9.49 7.35
CA THR A 192 -16.27 9.12 8.76
C THR A 192 -15.72 7.73 8.98
N GLY A 193 -14.78 7.61 9.87
CA GLY A 193 -14.23 6.33 10.32
C GLY A 193 -15.24 5.52 11.13
N THR A 194 -14.81 4.39 11.62
CA THR A 194 -15.60 3.48 12.46
C THR A 194 -15.31 3.72 13.95
N ALA A 195 -15.87 2.89 14.83
CA ALA A 195 -15.53 2.91 16.24
C ALA A 195 -14.22 2.10 16.54
N ALA A 196 -13.65 1.46 15.54
CA ALA A 196 -12.38 0.76 15.66
C ALA A 196 -11.22 1.77 15.48
N ASP A 197 -10.15 1.57 16.23
CA ASP A 197 -8.89 2.29 15.99
C ASP A 197 -8.23 1.75 14.71
N ASN A 198 -7.56 2.61 13.95
CA ASN A 198 -6.83 2.34 12.71
C ASN A 198 -7.65 2.46 11.41
N ASP A 199 -8.61 3.36 11.37
CA ASP A 199 -9.24 3.74 10.13
C ASP A 199 -8.26 4.55 9.25
N VAL A 200 -8.26 4.28 7.96
CA VAL A 200 -7.22 4.77 7.05
C VAL A 200 -7.81 5.51 5.86
N LEU A 201 -7.25 6.68 5.56
CA LEU A 201 -7.42 7.36 4.28
C LEU A 201 -6.11 7.27 3.47
N PHE A 202 -6.19 6.73 2.25
CA PHE A 202 -5.17 6.88 1.22
C PHE A 202 -5.59 7.94 0.22
N ALA A 203 -4.74 8.93 0.00
CA ALA A 203 -5.00 9.99 -0.97
C ALA A 203 -3.83 10.17 -1.93
N GLN A 204 -4.12 10.21 -3.22
CA GLN A 204 -3.18 10.70 -4.22
C GLN A 204 -3.55 12.14 -4.57
N LEU A 205 -2.60 13.04 -4.45
CA LEU A 205 -2.77 14.46 -4.71
C LEU A 205 -2.06 14.86 -6.00
N LEU A 206 -2.71 15.67 -6.81
CA LEU A 206 -2.10 16.26 -8.00
C LEU A 206 -1.25 17.48 -7.64
N ASN A 207 -0.49 17.96 -8.65
CA ASN A 207 0.32 19.16 -8.50
C ASN A 207 -0.52 20.39 -8.13
N ALA A 208 0.02 21.20 -7.23
CA ALA A 208 -0.61 22.41 -6.70
C ALA A 208 -1.97 22.16 -6.01
N ALA A 209 -2.27 20.91 -5.64
CA ALA A 209 -3.47 20.61 -4.89
C ALA A 209 -3.47 21.35 -3.54
N ASN A 210 -4.63 21.91 -3.19
CA ASN A 210 -4.92 22.41 -1.88
C ASN A 210 -6.26 21.81 -1.45
N THR A 211 -6.18 20.64 -0.83
CA THR A 211 -7.33 19.79 -0.58
C THR A 211 -7.68 19.82 0.91
N ARG A 212 -8.95 20.14 1.21
CA ARG A 212 -9.47 20.27 2.58
C ARG A 212 -10.74 19.41 2.74
N PRO A 213 -10.62 18.10 2.90
CA PRO A 213 -11.76 17.22 3.18
C PRO A 213 -12.21 17.38 4.63
N ARG A 214 -13.42 16.93 4.92
CA ARG A 214 -13.86 16.74 6.29
C ARG A 214 -13.65 15.29 6.70
N LEU A 215 -12.80 15.05 7.69
CA LEU A 215 -12.42 13.74 8.20
C LEU A 215 -12.81 13.62 9.68
N ASP A 216 -13.54 12.58 10.05
CA ASP A 216 -13.99 12.35 11.43
C ASP A 216 -13.72 10.90 11.83
N GLY A 217 -12.89 10.64 12.86
CA GLY A 217 -12.52 9.31 13.32
C GLY A 217 -11.68 8.53 12.32
N ILE A 218 -10.80 9.18 11.57
CA ILE A 218 -9.82 8.52 10.69
C ILE A 218 -8.44 8.77 11.30
N GLU A 219 -7.84 7.70 11.81
CA GLU A 219 -6.61 7.77 12.59
C GLU A 219 -5.38 7.94 11.73
N ILE A 220 -5.33 7.30 10.56
CA ILE A 220 -4.17 7.28 9.68
C ILE A 220 -4.51 8.00 8.37
N ILE A 221 -3.83 9.10 8.10
CA ILE A 221 -4.00 9.88 6.88
C ILE A 221 -2.73 9.78 6.05
N SER A 222 -2.77 8.94 5.02
CA SER A 222 -1.66 8.72 4.11
C SER A 222 -1.87 9.48 2.81
N ALA A 223 -0.87 10.25 2.40
CA ALA A 223 -0.91 10.98 1.14
C ALA A 223 0.32 10.71 0.28
N GLU A 224 0.09 10.60 -1.02
CA GLU A 224 1.10 10.52 -2.07
C GLU A 224 0.94 11.72 -3.00
N LEU A 225 1.95 12.55 -3.14
CA LEU A 225 1.92 13.67 -4.06
C LEU A 225 2.51 13.29 -5.42
N LYS A 226 1.71 13.38 -6.47
CA LYS A 226 2.08 13.07 -7.86
C LYS A 226 2.65 14.27 -8.63
N GLY A 227 2.81 15.41 -7.96
CA GLY A 227 3.33 16.65 -8.57
C GLY A 227 4.45 17.29 -7.75
N ALA A 228 4.79 18.53 -8.07
CA ALA A 228 5.89 19.25 -7.41
C ALA A 228 5.49 19.78 -6.02
N THR A 229 4.27 20.29 -5.86
CA THR A 229 3.77 20.85 -4.60
C THR A 229 2.34 20.41 -4.33
N GLY A 230 1.98 20.23 -3.06
CA GLY A 230 0.60 19.93 -2.68
C GLY A 230 0.39 20.11 -1.18
N THR A 231 -0.81 20.48 -0.81
CA THR A 231 -1.24 20.67 0.57
C THR A 231 -2.49 19.86 0.86
N LEU A 232 -2.43 19.07 1.93
CA LEU A 232 -3.61 18.48 2.56
C LEU A 232 -3.91 19.28 3.83
N ASP A 233 -4.98 20.06 3.77
CA ASP A 233 -5.43 20.90 4.88
C ASP A 233 -6.34 20.11 5.81
N LEU A 234 -5.91 19.91 7.04
CA LEU A 234 -6.56 19.09 8.06
C LEU A 234 -7.39 19.91 9.07
N THR A 235 -7.76 21.15 8.69
CA THR A 235 -8.59 22.03 9.58
C THR A 235 -9.87 21.33 10.03
N ASP A 236 -10.52 20.57 9.15
CA ASP A 236 -11.79 19.88 9.42
C ASP A 236 -11.59 18.40 9.75
N THR A 237 -10.45 18.06 10.35
CA THR A 237 -10.08 16.70 10.73
C THR A 237 -10.19 16.50 12.23
N LYS A 238 -10.77 15.36 12.63
CA LYS A 238 -10.86 14.91 14.03
C LYS A 238 -10.42 13.47 14.15
N GLY A 239 -9.73 13.12 15.24
CA GLY A 239 -9.33 11.75 15.54
C GLY A 239 -8.03 11.29 14.90
N ALA A 240 -7.40 12.09 14.02
CA ALA A 240 -6.13 11.71 13.43
C ALA A 240 -5.04 11.46 14.49
N LYS A 241 -4.31 10.37 14.35
CA LYS A 241 -3.18 9.97 15.18
C LYS A 241 -1.86 9.97 14.39
N GLN A 242 -1.95 9.82 13.07
CA GLN A 242 -0.79 9.75 12.21
C GLN A 242 -1.04 10.42 10.86
N VAL A 243 -0.04 11.16 10.36
CA VAL A 243 0.03 11.64 8.98
C VAL A 243 1.23 11.00 8.29
N VAL A 244 1.03 10.51 7.08
CA VAL A 244 2.03 9.73 6.35
C VAL A 244 2.26 10.34 4.96
N ASN A 245 3.49 10.76 4.68
CA ASN A 245 3.93 11.02 3.31
C ASN A 245 4.54 9.74 2.75
N GLN A 246 3.84 9.10 1.82
CA GLN A 246 4.24 7.81 1.29
C GLN A 246 4.35 7.83 -0.23
N GLY A 247 5.51 7.47 -0.76
CA GLY A 247 5.69 7.27 -2.21
C GLY A 247 5.59 8.54 -3.06
N SER A 248 5.57 9.73 -2.47
CA SER A 248 5.55 10.99 -3.21
C SER A 248 6.74 11.12 -4.15
N ALA A 249 6.57 11.85 -5.27
CA ALA A 249 7.59 12.04 -6.28
C ALA A 249 8.88 12.65 -5.69
N GLU A 250 10.04 12.33 -6.27
CA GLU A 250 11.37 12.69 -5.74
C GLU A 250 11.55 14.20 -5.48
N THR A 251 10.94 15.05 -6.32
CA THR A 251 11.04 16.51 -6.20
C THR A 251 9.79 17.15 -5.60
N ALA A 252 8.91 16.35 -5.01
CA ALA A 252 7.66 16.82 -4.43
C ALA A 252 7.90 17.52 -3.08
N ALA A 253 7.01 18.45 -2.75
CA ALA A 253 6.90 19.06 -1.43
C ALA A 253 5.46 18.90 -0.94
N LEU A 254 5.23 17.93 -0.06
CA LEU A 254 3.93 17.66 0.53
C LEU A 254 3.79 18.37 1.88
N THR A 255 2.73 19.12 2.03
CA THR A 255 2.39 19.81 3.28
C THR A 255 1.10 19.23 3.88
N PHE A 256 1.17 18.76 5.12
CA PHE A 256 0.01 18.55 5.99
C PHE A 256 -0.17 19.83 6.82
N ASN A 257 -1.25 20.53 6.60
CA ASN A 257 -1.47 21.86 7.20
C ASN A 257 -2.63 21.82 8.20
N ASN A 258 -2.60 22.75 9.16
CA ASN A 258 -3.67 22.95 10.16
C ASN A 258 -4.00 21.68 10.96
N ILE A 259 -3.00 20.91 11.34
CA ILE A 259 -3.18 19.69 12.14
C ILE A 259 -3.75 20.06 13.51
N GLY A 260 -4.92 19.53 13.85
CA GLY A 260 -5.73 19.93 15.02
C GLY A 260 -5.44 19.17 16.31
N ASN A 261 -4.54 18.18 16.30
CA ASN A 261 -4.12 17.39 17.48
C ASN A 261 -2.68 16.91 17.31
N ILE A 262 -2.06 16.43 18.39
CA ILE A 262 -0.73 15.81 18.29
C ILE A 262 -0.86 14.52 17.49
N VAL A 263 -0.07 14.41 16.42
CA VAL A 263 -0.04 13.24 15.54
C VAL A 263 1.41 12.82 15.30
N ASP A 264 1.62 11.54 15.03
CA ASP A 264 2.89 11.05 14.53
C ASP A 264 3.07 11.44 13.07
N VAL A 265 4.29 11.80 12.69
CA VAL A 265 4.65 12.12 11.31
C VAL A 265 5.49 10.98 10.75
N VAL A 266 5.02 10.38 9.67
CA VAL A 266 5.73 9.29 8.99
C VAL A 266 6.14 9.73 7.59
N VAL A 267 7.39 9.53 7.24
CA VAL A 267 7.92 9.71 5.88
C VAL A 267 8.42 8.35 5.40
N ARG A 268 7.76 7.84 4.36
CA ARG A 268 7.95 6.46 3.93
C ARG A 268 8.21 6.35 2.44
N ASN A 269 9.30 5.64 2.08
CA ASN A 269 9.65 5.32 0.69
C ASN A 269 9.61 6.54 -0.26
N THR A 270 10.11 7.68 0.20
CA THR A 270 10.17 8.91 -0.59
C THR A 270 11.40 9.74 -0.26
N THR A 271 11.86 10.52 -1.22
CA THR A 271 12.86 11.58 -1.05
C THR A 271 12.22 12.97 -1.04
N SER A 272 10.88 13.03 -1.10
CA SER A 272 10.15 14.30 -1.15
C SER A 272 10.26 15.08 0.18
N ASP A 273 10.18 16.40 0.08
CA ASP A 273 10.06 17.25 1.25
C ASP A 273 8.71 17.04 1.93
N THR A 274 8.72 16.96 3.24
CA THR A 274 7.51 16.81 4.07
C THR A 274 7.42 17.94 5.07
N THR A 275 6.32 18.65 5.06
CA THR A 275 5.99 19.67 6.07
C THR A 275 4.76 19.24 6.85
N ALA A 276 4.85 19.24 8.18
CA ALA A 276 3.72 19.10 9.09
C ALA A 276 3.55 20.39 9.89
N ALA A 277 2.40 21.04 9.77
CA ALA A 277 2.10 22.30 10.43
C ALA A 277 0.85 22.16 11.32
N TRP A 278 1.04 22.31 12.62
CA TRP A 278 -0.03 22.24 13.61
C TRP A 278 -0.70 23.59 13.82
N LEU A 279 -1.97 23.54 14.22
CA LEU A 279 -2.64 24.71 14.72
C LEU A 279 -1.90 25.23 15.98
N PRO A 280 -1.74 26.55 16.16
CA PRO A 280 -1.03 27.10 17.32
C PRO A 280 -1.62 26.66 18.67
N SER A 281 -2.91 26.39 18.72
CA SER A 281 -3.60 25.90 19.93
C SER A 281 -3.17 24.49 20.34
N VAL A 282 -2.71 23.68 19.40
CA VAL A 282 -2.25 22.32 19.67
C VAL A 282 -0.86 22.31 20.30
N MET A 283 0.02 23.21 19.83
CA MET A 283 1.42 23.32 20.26
C MET A 283 1.61 24.37 21.39
N ALA A 284 0.57 24.68 22.14
CA ALA A 284 0.65 25.67 23.21
C ALA A 284 1.13 25.12 24.56
N GLY A 285 1.34 23.81 24.65
CA GLY A 285 1.80 23.13 25.87
C GLY A 285 3.30 23.23 26.09
N SER A 286 3.73 22.81 27.26
CA SER A 286 5.17 22.71 27.60
C SER A 286 5.74 21.29 27.49
N SER A 287 4.89 20.32 27.11
CA SER A 287 5.22 18.88 27.08
C SER A 287 4.75 18.21 25.80
N ASP A 288 4.57 19.00 24.72
CA ASP A 288 4.16 18.46 23.43
C ASP A 288 5.29 17.64 22.83
N ALA A 289 4.99 16.39 22.47
CA ALA A 289 5.92 15.48 21.84
C ALA A 289 5.31 14.91 20.56
N VAL A 290 6.08 14.92 19.49
CA VAL A 290 5.73 14.36 18.17
C VAL A 290 6.74 13.30 17.82
N ASN A 291 6.29 12.12 17.44
CA ASN A 291 7.17 11.10 16.88
C ASN A 291 7.38 11.35 15.38
N LEU A 292 8.63 11.30 14.95
CA LEU A 292 9.00 11.30 13.54
C LEU A 292 9.53 9.91 13.18
N VAL A 293 8.84 9.25 12.25
CA VAL A 293 9.22 7.93 11.75
C VAL A 293 9.74 8.06 10.31
N LEU A 294 10.96 7.61 10.07
CA LEU A 294 11.60 7.65 8.76
C LEU A 294 11.86 6.21 8.28
N GLU A 295 11.13 5.78 7.26
CA GLU A 295 11.22 4.44 6.69
C GLU A 295 11.55 4.51 5.20
N GLY A 296 12.77 4.20 4.80
CA GLY A 296 13.22 4.38 3.41
C GLY A 296 13.19 5.84 2.95
N ALA A 297 13.14 6.79 3.88
CA ALA A 297 13.17 8.22 3.59
C ALA A 297 14.55 8.65 3.14
N GLY A 298 14.63 9.52 2.12
CA GLY A 298 15.89 10.03 1.58
C GLY A 298 16.65 9.02 0.71
N THR A 299 16.14 7.82 0.50
CA THR A 299 16.72 6.86 -0.43
C THR A 299 16.17 7.06 -1.82
N LYS A 300 17.07 7.24 -2.81
CA LYS A 300 16.64 7.14 -4.21
C LYS A 300 16.14 5.73 -4.45
N ILE A 301 14.89 5.62 -4.82
CA ILE A 301 14.36 4.38 -5.35
C ILE A 301 14.96 4.24 -6.75
N ASP A 302 16.00 3.40 -6.88
CA ASP A 302 16.54 3.08 -8.19
C ASP A 302 15.49 2.20 -8.92
N ARG A 303 14.75 2.85 -9.82
CA ARG A 303 13.75 2.21 -10.68
C ARG A 303 14.41 1.44 -11.84
N SER A 304 15.73 1.30 -11.84
CA SER A 304 16.48 0.65 -12.93
C SER A 304 16.49 -0.87 -12.88
N LEU A 305 15.66 -1.51 -12.10
CA LEU A 305 15.41 -2.96 -12.21
C LEU A 305 14.49 -3.30 -13.40
N SER A 306 14.74 -2.69 -14.53
CA SER A 306 14.17 -3.07 -15.80
C SER A 306 15.30 -3.49 -16.74
N ARG A 307 15.62 -4.77 -16.79
CA ARG A 307 15.91 -5.51 -18.05
C ARG A 307 16.34 -6.93 -17.74
#